data_9d50ed3ab48e32d0eef9ba5436344918
#
_entry.id   9d50ed3ab48e32d0eef9ba5436344918
#
_cell.length_a   1.000
_cell.length_b   1.000
_cell.length_c   1.000
_cell.angle_alpha   90.00
_cell.angle_beta   90.00
_cell.angle_gamma   90.00
#
_symmetry.space_group_name_H-M   'P 1'
#
loop_
_entity.id
_entity.type
_entity.pdbx_description
1 polymer ?
#
loop_
_entity_poly.entity_id
_entity_poly.type
_entity_poly.pdbx_seq_one_letter_code
_entity_poly.pdbx_strand_id
1 'polypeptide(L)'
;MNEATPEALLPDLLQLAIDATHAAQEEILSGFRSPRLTTLQKSDGSPVTEFDRNAETRIRAFLAQHQPGNWPVLGEEFGDTSHGARYRWVIDPIDGTLAYSRGLPTFGTLLAFEDVAQNRALLGVINVPAMGETYSAARGLGAWCNGERIQVANARPLGDCIVSAPAEHYFRLAGIAESEAQLRAQAPHLRCYADCWAHAMVARGSIDALVEFRLARWDIAATEVIIEEAGGRALVWPASYAAGKYDAIIGSPTAVAEVAAIVRRPAEQSAR
;
A
#
# COMPACT_ATOMS: atom_id res chain seq x y z
N MET A 1 -10.41 -17.80 -30.25
CA MET A 1 -9.45 -16.70 -30.11
C MET A 1 -8.77 -16.96 -28.78
N ASN A 2 -7.43 -17.10 -28.75
CA ASN A 2 -6.71 -17.19 -27.47
C ASN A 2 -6.86 -15.83 -26.80
N GLU A 3 -7.62 -15.76 -25.69
CA GLU A 3 -7.61 -14.55 -24.87
C GLU A 3 -6.18 -14.35 -24.37
N ALA A 4 -5.65 -13.15 -24.57
CA ALA A 4 -4.33 -12.82 -24.07
C ALA A 4 -4.32 -12.98 -22.54
N THR A 5 -3.29 -13.61 -22.00
CA THR A 5 -3.17 -13.73 -20.55
C THR A 5 -2.95 -12.34 -19.95
N PRO A 6 -3.48 -12.05 -18.74
CA PRO A 6 -3.28 -10.77 -18.10
C PRO A 6 -1.80 -10.34 -17.99
N GLU A 7 -0.88 -11.29 -17.86
CA GLU A 7 0.56 -11.05 -17.82
C GLU A 7 1.08 -10.43 -19.14
N ALA A 8 0.52 -10.80 -20.28
CA ALA A 8 0.87 -10.21 -21.57
C ALA A 8 0.31 -8.78 -21.74
N LEU A 9 -0.67 -8.40 -20.95
CA LEU A 9 -1.34 -7.11 -20.98
C LEU A 9 -0.82 -6.15 -19.90
N LEU A 10 0.18 -6.54 -19.09
CA LEU A 10 0.62 -5.74 -17.95
C LEU A 10 0.98 -4.27 -18.28
N PRO A 11 1.64 -3.94 -19.42
CA PRO A 11 1.90 -2.53 -19.74
C PRO A 11 0.60 -1.71 -19.92
N ASP A 12 -0.37 -2.27 -20.62
CA ASP A 12 -1.65 -1.60 -20.89
C ASP A 12 -2.51 -1.52 -19.61
N LEU A 13 -2.50 -2.58 -18.80
CA LEU A 13 -3.20 -2.61 -17.51
C LEU A 13 -2.58 -1.65 -16.50
N LEU A 14 -1.26 -1.44 -16.53
CA LEU A 14 -0.59 -0.46 -15.69
C LEU A 14 -1.01 0.96 -16.07
N GLN A 15 -1.05 1.27 -17.37
CA GLN A 15 -1.54 2.58 -17.83
C GLN A 15 -3.02 2.77 -17.45
N LEU A 16 -3.85 1.75 -17.64
CA LEU A 16 -5.26 1.77 -17.22
C LEU A 16 -5.40 2.05 -15.71
N ALA A 17 -4.55 1.45 -14.88
CA ALA A 17 -4.56 1.68 -13.43
C ALA A 17 -4.17 3.11 -13.06
N ILE A 18 -3.15 3.67 -13.72
CA ILE A 18 -2.76 5.08 -13.54
C ILE A 18 -3.92 6.00 -13.91
N ASP A 19 -4.53 5.79 -15.07
CA ASP A 19 -5.64 6.61 -15.55
C ASP A 19 -6.88 6.48 -14.63
N ALA A 20 -7.15 5.30 -14.09
CA ALA A 20 -8.24 5.05 -13.14
C ALA A 20 -8.05 5.82 -11.82
N THR A 21 -6.81 5.86 -11.27
CA THR A 21 -6.52 6.65 -10.06
C THR A 21 -6.63 8.15 -10.34
N HIS A 22 -6.19 8.61 -11.52
CA HIS A 22 -6.31 10.01 -11.93
C HIS A 22 -7.77 10.44 -12.16
N ALA A 23 -8.65 9.53 -12.61
CA ALA A 23 -10.09 9.82 -12.78
C ALA A 23 -10.79 10.17 -11.46
N ALA A 24 -10.27 9.72 -10.31
CA ALA A 24 -10.79 10.08 -8.99
C ALA A 24 -10.10 11.31 -8.37
N GLN A 25 -8.95 11.73 -8.89
CA GLN A 25 -8.09 12.74 -8.26
C GLN A 25 -8.79 14.08 -8.04
N GLU A 26 -9.56 14.57 -9.00
CA GLU A 26 -10.28 15.84 -8.88
C GLU A 26 -11.30 15.79 -7.73
N GLU A 27 -12.03 14.69 -7.60
CA GLU A 27 -12.98 14.47 -6.50
C GLU A 27 -12.26 14.53 -5.15
N ILE A 28 -11.17 13.78 -5.01
CA ILE A 28 -10.36 13.71 -3.78
C ILE A 28 -9.84 15.11 -3.41
N LEU A 29 -9.23 15.80 -4.35
CA LEU A 29 -8.67 17.14 -4.11
C LEU A 29 -9.75 18.19 -3.81
N SER A 30 -10.96 18.06 -4.36
CA SER A 30 -12.07 18.97 -4.07
C SER A 30 -12.54 18.91 -2.62
N GLY A 31 -12.37 17.75 -1.98
CA GLY A 31 -12.68 17.54 -0.55
C GLY A 31 -11.53 17.92 0.38
N PHE A 32 -10.29 17.84 -0.10
CA PHE A 32 -9.12 18.11 0.71
C PHE A 32 -9.09 19.56 1.21
N ARG A 33 -9.02 19.72 2.53
CA ARG A 33 -9.12 21.04 3.21
C ARG A 33 -10.41 21.80 2.93
N SER A 34 -11.44 21.12 2.43
CA SER A 34 -12.75 21.73 2.22
C SER A 34 -13.46 21.99 3.55
N PRO A 35 -14.10 23.15 3.73
CA PRO A 35 -14.94 23.41 4.91
C PRO A 35 -16.19 22.51 4.96
N ARG A 36 -16.53 21.83 3.86
CA ARG A 36 -17.67 20.89 3.76
C ARG A 36 -17.28 19.46 4.13
N LEU A 37 -15.98 19.17 4.32
CA LEU A 37 -15.50 17.83 4.64
C LEU A 37 -16.08 17.38 5.99
N THR A 38 -16.86 16.31 5.96
CA THR A 38 -17.40 15.66 7.14
C THR A 38 -16.80 14.26 7.27
N THR A 39 -16.27 13.96 8.45
CA THR A 39 -15.70 12.63 8.75
C THR A 39 -16.71 11.85 9.58
N LEU A 40 -17.02 10.63 9.13
CA LEU A 40 -17.79 9.64 9.87
C LEU A 40 -16.85 8.56 10.39
N GLN A 41 -17.33 7.74 11.32
CA GLN A 41 -16.60 6.55 11.79
C GLN A 41 -17.25 5.28 11.24
N LYS A 42 -16.44 4.37 10.71
CA LYS A 42 -16.88 3.02 10.35
C LYS A 42 -17.12 2.19 11.63
N SER A 43 -17.70 1.00 11.48
CA SER A 43 -17.98 0.09 12.60
C SER A 43 -16.73 -0.37 13.36
N ASP A 44 -15.57 -0.34 12.71
CA ASP A 44 -14.27 -0.66 13.30
C ASP A 44 -13.55 0.56 13.93
N GLY A 45 -14.20 1.73 13.89
CA GLY A 45 -13.69 3.00 14.43
C GLY A 45 -12.77 3.77 13.48
N SER A 46 -12.47 3.26 12.30
CA SER A 46 -11.69 4.00 11.28
C SER A 46 -12.51 5.16 10.71
N PRO A 47 -11.86 6.27 10.31
CA PRO A 47 -12.53 7.39 9.68
C PRO A 47 -12.93 7.05 8.24
N VAL A 48 -14.03 7.67 7.77
CA VAL A 48 -14.45 7.66 6.37
C VAL A 48 -15.11 8.98 6.03
N THR A 49 -14.97 9.41 4.79
CA THR A 49 -15.65 10.59 4.26
C THR A 49 -16.52 10.23 3.05
N GLU A 50 -17.35 11.15 2.58
CA GLU A 50 -18.07 10.97 1.32
C GLU A 50 -17.13 10.85 0.12
N PHE A 51 -15.94 11.47 0.20
CA PHE A 51 -14.93 11.46 -0.85
C PHE A 51 -14.29 10.09 -1.04
N ASP A 52 -14.15 9.28 0.01
CA ASP A 52 -13.70 7.88 -0.10
C ASP A 52 -14.65 7.08 -1.00
N ARG A 53 -15.96 7.16 -0.72
CA ARG A 53 -16.97 6.44 -1.50
C ARG A 53 -17.11 6.97 -2.93
N ASN A 54 -17.06 8.29 -3.09
CA ASN A 54 -17.14 8.91 -4.41
C ASN A 54 -15.91 8.53 -5.27
N ALA A 55 -14.72 8.54 -4.67
CA ALA A 55 -13.49 8.14 -5.34
C ALA A 55 -13.55 6.67 -5.78
N GLU A 56 -13.94 5.73 -4.89
CA GLU A 56 -14.09 4.33 -5.27
C GLU A 56 -15.13 4.13 -6.37
N THR A 57 -16.26 4.86 -6.30
CA THR A 57 -17.29 4.82 -7.35
C THR A 57 -16.73 5.23 -8.71
N ARG A 58 -15.94 6.31 -8.75
CA ARG A 58 -15.30 6.78 -10.00
C ARG A 58 -14.30 5.79 -10.55
N ILE A 59 -13.43 5.21 -9.70
CA ILE A 59 -12.44 4.21 -10.11
C ILE A 59 -13.15 2.97 -10.66
N ARG A 60 -14.17 2.45 -9.96
CA ARG A 60 -14.94 1.29 -10.42
C ARG A 60 -15.64 1.55 -11.77
N ALA A 61 -16.23 2.72 -11.95
CA ALA A 61 -16.88 3.10 -13.20
C ALA A 61 -15.87 3.20 -14.34
N PHE A 62 -14.69 3.79 -14.10
CA PHE A 62 -13.61 3.89 -15.08
C PHE A 62 -13.11 2.51 -15.49
N LEU A 63 -12.83 1.63 -14.52
CA LEU A 63 -12.40 0.26 -14.79
C LEU A 63 -13.45 -0.51 -15.58
N ALA A 64 -14.73 -0.44 -15.19
CA ALA A 64 -15.82 -1.13 -15.88
C ALA A 64 -15.98 -0.73 -17.35
N GLN A 65 -15.63 0.52 -17.67
CA GLN A 65 -15.71 1.06 -19.03
C GLN A 65 -14.50 0.71 -19.91
N HIS A 66 -13.29 0.59 -19.31
CA HIS A 66 -12.04 0.59 -20.08
C HIS A 66 -11.22 -0.71 -19.96
N GLN A 67 -11.49 -1.58 -18.96
CA GLN A 67 -10.75 -2.82 -18.81
C GLN A 67 -11.04 -3.80 -19.97
N PRO A 68 -10.02 -4.52 -20.47
CA PRO A 68 -10.22 -5.47 -21.57
C PRO A 68 -10.91 -6.77 -21.14
N GLY A 69 -10.92 -7.08 -19.84
CA GLY A 69 -11.61 -8.21 -19.22
C GLY A 69 -12.70 -7.73 -18.27
N ASN A 70 -13.59 -8.61 -17.86
CA ASN A 70 -14.60 -8.31 -16.85
C ASN A 70 -14.11 -8.75 -15.46
N TRP A 71 -13.02 -8.12 -14.97
CA TRP A 71 -12.45 -8.46 -13.68
C TRP A 71 -13.18 -7.76 -12.55
N PRO A 72 -13.52 -8.50 -11.49
CA PRO A 72 -14.17 -7.93 -10.31
C PRO A 72 -13.22 -7.06 -9.48
N VAL A 73 -13.79 -6.42 -8.47
CA VAL A 73 -13.10 -5.46 -7.61
C VAL A 73 -13.29 -5.82 -6.15
N LEU A 74 -12.19 -5.91 -5.41
CA LEU A 74 -12.14 -5.80 -3.96
C LEU A 74 -11.85 -4.34 -3.61
N GLY A 75 -12.76 -3.65 -2.93
CA GLY A 75 -12.56 -2.27 -2.49
C GLY A 75 -12.87 -2.09 -1.01
N GLU A 76 -12.27 -1.08 -0.42
CA GLU A 76 -12.46 -0.76 0.99
C GLU A 76 -13.90 -0.37 1.32
N GLU A 77 -14.55 0.43 0.45
CA GLU A 77 -15.83 1.04 0.74
C GLU A 77 -17.03 0.18 0.30
N PHE A 78 -16.90 -0.55 -0.81
CA PHE A 78 -17.98 -1.36 -1.37
C PHE A 78 -17.73 -2.87 -1.34
N GLY A 79 -16.62 -3.29 -0.69
CA GLY A 79 -16.32 -4.70 -0.46
C GLY A 79 -15.92 -5.48 -1.71
N ASP A 80 -16.04 -6.81 -1.60
CA ASP A 80 -15.55 -7.77 -2.58
C ASP A 80 -16.66 -8.26 -3.52
N THR A 81 -16.45 -8.10 -4.82
CA THR A 81 -17.31 -8.66 -5.89
C THR A 81 -16.66 -9.85 -6.61
N SER A 82 -15.54 -10.38 -6.08
CA SER A 82 -14.69 -11.35 -6.81
C SER A 82 -15.32 -12.71 -7.03
N HIS A 83 -16.19 -13.19 -6.13
CA HIS A 83 -16.93 -14.46 -6.24
C HIS A 83 -16.12 -15.63 -6.83
N GLY A 84 -14.86 -15.81 -6.38
CA GLY A 84 -13.98 -16.88 -6.83
C GLY A 84 -13.24 -16.63 -8.15
N ALA A 85 -13.25 -15.41 -8.68
CA ALA A 85 -12.46 -15.04 -9.84
C ALA A 85 -10.95 -15.17 -9.57
N ARG A 86 -10.19 -15.62 -10.57
CA ARG A 86 -8.74 -15.76 -10.48
C ARG A 86 -8.03 -14.40 -10.40
N TYR A 87 -8.49 -13.41 -11.14
CA TYR A 87 -7.91 -12.07 -11.16
C TYR A 87 -8.92 -11.05 -10.65
N ARG A 88 -8.44 -10.03 -9.97
CA ARG A 88 -9.28 -8.91 -9.52
C ARG A 88 -8.47 -7.63 -9.36
N TRP A 89 -9.17 -6.51 -9.39
CA TRP A 89 -8.66 -5.22 -8.93
C TRP A 89 -8.82 -5.12 -7.42
N VAL A 90 -7.87 -4.42 -6.78
CA VAL A 90 -7.90 -4.13 -5.34
C VAL A 90 -7.73 -2.63 -5.16
N ILE A 91 -8.67 -1.98 -4.48
CA ILE A 91 -8.76 -0.52 -4.39
C ILE A 91 -8.79 -0.09 -2.92
N ASP A 92 -7.93 0.87 -2.57
CA ASP A 92 -8.13 1.81 -1.47
C ASP A 92 -8.29 3.20 -2.08
N PRO A 93 -9.47 3.82 -1.98
CA PRO A 93 -9.74 5.12 -2.62
C PRO A 93 -8.98 6.27 -1.96
N ILE A 94 -8.88 6.28 -0.63
CA ILE A 94 -8.14 7.30 0.14
C ILE A 94 -7.46 6.63 1.34
N ASP A 95 -6.34 5.96 1.11
CA ASP A 95 -5.48 5.52 2.21
C ASP A 95 -4.92 6.74 2.95
N GLY A 96 -4.91 6.65 4.28
CA GLY A 96 -4.61 7.81 5.11
C GLY A 96 -5.81 8.75 5.30
N THR A 97 -7.05 8.24 5.40
CA THR A 97 -8.27 9.04 5.60
C THR A 97 -8.17 9.95 6.83
N LEU A 98 -7.45 9.53 7.89
CA LEU A 98 -7.20 10.38 9.05
C LEU A 98 -6.36 11.61 8.66
N ALA A 99 -5.28 11.42 7.92
CA ALA A 99 -4.43 12.50 7.41
C ALA A 99 -5.23 13.43 6.50
N TYR A 100 -5.98 12.86 5.55
CA TYR A 100 -6.88 13.58 4.66
C TYR A 100 -7.85 14.47 5.43
N SER A 101 -8.56 13.91 6.42
CA SER A 101 -9.55 14.63 7.23
C SER A 101 -8.95 15.76 8.08
N ARG A 102 -7.65 15.71 8.35
CA ARG A 102 -6.90 16.72 9.11
C ARG A 102 -6.13 17.70 8.24
N GLY A 103 -6.28 17.61 6.90
CA GLY A 103 -5.62 18.50 5.96
C GLY A 103 -4.12 18.25 5.82
N LEU A 104 -3.64 17.05 6.20
CA LEU A 104 -2.27 16.60 5.96
C LEU A 104 -2.17 16.00 4.56
N PRO A 105 -1.11 16.29 3.79
CA PRO A 105 -1.02 15.86 2.38
C PRO A 105 -0.52 14.41 2.20
N THR A 106 -0.44 13.63 3.30
CA THR A 106 0.14 12.28 3.32
C THR A 106 -0.94 11.20 3.14
N PHE A 107 -1.80 11.37 2.18
CA PHE A 107 -2.85 10.44 1.77
C PHE A 107 -2.75 10.14 0.28
N GLY A 108 -3.34 9.04 -0.15
CA GLY A 108 -3.35 8.72 -1.58
C GLY A 108 -4.32 7.60 -1.93
N THR A 109 -4.40 7.30 -3.23
CA THR A 109 -5.18 6.20 -3.76
C THR A 109 -4.26 5.03 -4.08
N LEU A 110 -4.60 3.84 -3.61
CA LEU A 110 -3.93 2.60 -3.99
C LEU A 110 -4.82 1.80 -4.94
N LEU A 111 -4.23 1.34 -6.03
CA LEU A 111 -4.88 0.45 -6.97
C LEU A 111 -3.92 -0.67 -7.36
N ALA A 112 -4.33 -1.93 -7.19
CA ALA A 112 -3.57 -3.09 -7.62
C ALA A 112 -4.41 -4.02 -8.49
N PHE A 113 -3.75 -4.81 -9.31
CA PHE A 113 -4.33 -5.96 -10.01
C PHE A 113 -3.62 -7.22 -9.56
N GLU A 114 -4.36 -8.21 -9.06
CA GLU A 114 -3.77 -9.41 -8.46
C GLU A 114 -4.29 -10.72 -9.05
N ASP A 115 -3.41 -11.73 -9.06
CA ASP A 115 -3.76 -13.14 -9.21
C ASP A 115 -4.10 -13.70 -7.83
N VAL A 116 -5.39 -13.90 -7.57
CA VAL A 116 -5.92 -14.38 -6.28
C VAL A 116 -5.43 -15.80 -5.99
N ALA A 117 -5.32 -16.65 -7.04
CA ALA A 117 -4.88 -18.04 -6.88
C ALA A 117 -3.41 -18.13 -6.43
N GLN A 118 -2.58 -17.16 -6.83
CA GLN A 118 -1.18 -17.06 -6.42
C GLN A 118 -0.98 -16.17 -5.17
N ASN A 119 -2.04 -15.52 -4.67
CA ASN A 119 -1.98 -14.49 -3.64
C ASN A 119 -0.90 -13.44 -3.95
N ARG A 120 -0.90 -12.93 -5.17
CA ARG A 120 0.18 -12.08 -5.69
C ARG A 120 -0.34 -10.93 -6.53
N ALA A 121 0.03 -9.71 -6.18
CA ALA A 121 -0.22 -8.57 -7.04
C ALA A 121 0.72 -8.57 -8.26
N LEU A 122 0.18 -8.25 -9.42
CA LEU A 122 0.86 -8.22 -10.72
C LEU A 122 1.28 -6.80 -11.10
N LEU A 123 0.50 -5.81 -10.70
CA LEU A 123 0.82 -4.39 -10.82
C LEU A 123 0.26 -3.61 -9.64
N GLY A 124 0.80 -2.42 -9.42
CA GLY A 124 0.37 -1.52 -8.37
C GLY A 124 0.60 -0.06 -8.73
N VAL A 125 -0.32 0.80 -8.28
CA VAL A 125 -0.24 2.26 -8.38
C VAL A 125 -0.53 2.86 -7.00
N ILE A 126 0.29 3.83 -6.60
CA ILE A 126 0.04 4.72 -5.46
C ILE A 126 0.01 6.14 -6.02
N ASN A 127 -1.15 6.77 -6.03
CA ASN A 127 -1.29 8.17 -6.44
C ASN A 127 -1.42 9.05 -5.18
N VAL A 128 -0.47 9.96 -4.98
CA VAL A 128 -0.44 10.94 -3.87
C VAL A 128 -0.82 12.32 -4.43
N PRO A 129 -2.12 12.60 -4.60
CA PRO A 129 -2.58 13.71 -5.43
C PRO A 129 -2.22 15.08 -4.86
N ALA A 130 -2.14 15.20 -3.52
CA ALA A 130 -1.76 16.46 -2.87
C ALA A 130 -0.29 16.86 -3.11
N MET A 131 0.54 15.91 -3.54
CA MET A 131 1.96 16.13 -3.88
C MET A 131 2.22 16.08 -5.39
N GLY A 132 1.23 15.71 -6.20
CA GLY A 132 1.38 15.54 -7.64
C GLY A 132 2.29 14.37 -8.01
N GLU A 133 2.35 13.34 -7.18
CA GLU A 133 3.21 12.17 -7.38
C GLU A 133 2.37 10.92 -7.61
N THR A 134 2.68 10.18 -8.68
CA THR A 134 2.09 8.89 -9.02
C THR A 134 3.20 7.85 -9.13
N TYR A 135 3.19 6.90 -8.21
CA TYR A 135 4.10 5.76 -8.16
C TYR A 135 3.42 4.57 -8.82
N SER A 136 4.15 3.86 -9.68
CA SER A 136 3.58 2.76 -10.44
C SER A 136 4.62 1.68 -10.73
N ALA A 137 4.19 0.42 -10.72
CA ALA A 137 5.01 -0.71 -11.11
C ALA A 137 4.15 -1.86 -11.64
N ALA A 138 4.73 -2.66 -12.53
CA ALA A 138 4.20 -3.97 -12.88
C ALA A 138 5.35 -4.97 -12.95
N ARG A 139 5.04 -6.25 -12.72
CA ARG A 139 6.04 -7.33 -12.68
C ARG A 139 6.91 -7.35 -13.93
N GLY A 140 8.23 -7.21 -13.73
CA GLY A 140 9.23 -7.17 -14.80
C GLY A 140 9.38 -5.84 -15.53
N LEU A 141 8.60 -4.79 -15.17
CA LEU A 141 8.65 -3.48 -15.83
C LEU A 141 9.39 -2.42 -15.00
N GLY A 142 9.78 -2.75 -13.76
CA GLY A 142 10.41 -1.82 -12.83
C GLY A 142 9.40 -0.87 -12.17
N ALA A 143 9.89 -0.03 -11.25
CA ALA A 143 9.10 0.95 -10.52
C ALA A 143 9.40 2.38 -10.99
N TRP A 144 8.37 3.21 -11.02
CA TRP A 144 8.40 4.55 -11.60
C TRP A 144 7.66 5.55 -10.71
N CYS A 145 8.13 6.79 -10.69
CA CYS A 145 7.40 7.94 -10.13
C CYS A 145 7.30 9.01 -11.21
N ASN A 146 6.09 9.38 -11.63
CA ASN A 146 5.84 10.36 -12.69
C ASN A 146 6.68 10.11 -13.96
N GLY A 147 6.89 8.84 -14.33
CA GLY A 147 7.70 8.46 -15.50
C GLY A 147 9.21 8.42 -15.27
N GLU A 148 9.70 8.76 -14.08
CA GLU A 148 11.10 8.60 -13.70
C GLU A 148 11.29 7.28 -12.93
N ARG A 149 12.36 6.53 -13.26
CA ARG A 149 12.64 5.25 -12.60
C ARG A 149 13.09 5.49 -11.16
N ILE A 150 12.53 4.71 -10.24
CA ILE A 150 12.86 4.78 -8.82
C ILE A 150 13.48 3.47 -8.32
N GLN A 151 14.21 3.57 -7.21
CA GLN A 151 14.81 2.44 -6.50
C GLN A 151 14.76 2.69 -4.99
N VAL A 152 14.65 1.60 -4.22
CA VAL A 152 14.80 1.66 -2.76
C VAL A 152 16.20 2.13 -2.36
N ALA A 153 16.36 2.53 -1.10
CA ALA A 153 17.64 2.98 -0.57
C ALA A 153 18.76 1.93 -0.74
N ASN A 154 19.97 2.40 -0.97
CA ASN A 154 21.15 1.55 -0.96
C ASN A 154 21.35 0.92 0.43
N ALA A 155 21.97 -0.27 0.44
CA ALA A 155 22.30 -0.96 1.68
C ALA A 155 23.19 -0.10 2.59
N ARG A 156 22.77 0.02 3.86
CA ARG A 156 23.53 0.67 4.93
C ARG A 156 23.20 -0.02 6.27
N PRO A 157 24.08 0.12 7.31
CA PRO A 157 23.81 -0.41 8.64
C PRO A 157 22.53 0.18 9.24
N LEU A 158 21.80 -0.57 10.06
CA LEU A 158 20.54 -0.15 10.67
C LEU A 158 20.70 1.14 11.49
N GLY A 159 21.85 1.38 12.10
CA GLY A 159 22.18 2.61 12.83
C GLY A 159 22.17 3.88 11.95
N ASP A 160 22.32 3.75 10.65
CA ASP A 160 22.32 4.85 9.68
C ASP A 160 21.00 4.93 8.89
N CYS A 161 20.09 3.96 9.10
CA CYS A 161 18.82 3.88 8.40
C CYS A 161 17.78 4.84 8.99
N ILE A 162 17.00 5.46 8.12
CA ILE A 162 15.69 6.01 8.50
C ILE A 162 14.70 4.83 8.49
N VAL A 163 14.27 4.42 9.68
CA VAL A 163 13.22 3.41 9.83
C VAL A 163 11.93 4.09 10.25
N SER A 164 10.83 3.73 9.62
CA SER A 164 9.51 4.13 10.10
C SER A 164 8.80 2.97 10.78
N ALA A 165 8.17 3.25 11.91
CA ALA A 165 7.36 2.26 12.63
C ALA A 165 6.19 2.96 13.33
N PRO A 166 5.05 2.27 13.53
CA PRO A 166 3.89 2.83 14.19
C PRO A 166 4.11 3.03 15.70
N ALA A 167 3.16 3.64 16.37
CA ALA A 167 3.20 3.88 17.81
C ALA A 167 3.29 2.55 18.61
N GLU A 168 3.91 2.61 19.79
CA GLU A 168 4.19 1.47 20.69
C GLU A 168 2.98 0.53 20.92
N HIS A 169 1.76 1.10 20.99
CA HIS A 169 0.57 0.28 21.24
C HIS A 169 0.31 -0.79 20.17
N TYR A 170 0.72 -0.58 18.92
CA TYR A 170 0.60 -1.58 17.86
C TYR A 170 1.53 -2.76 18.11
N PHE A 171 2.75 -2.53 18.61
CA PHE A 171 3.67 -3.58 19.02
C PHE A 171 3.10 -4.40 20.19
N ARG A 172 2.40 -3.74 21.14
CA ARG A 172 1.70 -4.45 22.21
C ARG A 172 0.55 -5.29 21.70
N LEU A 173 -0.26 -4.76 20.78
CA LEU A 173 -1.34 -5.53 20.13
C LEU A 173 -0.79 -6.76 19.39
N ALA A 174 0.32 -6.61 18.69
CA ALA A 174 1.01 -7.71 18.03
C ALA A 174 1.70 -8.69 19.02
N GLY A 175 1.75 -8.36 20.33
CA GLY A 175 2.37 -9.17 21.38
C GLY A 175 3.91 -9.20 21.29
N ILE A 176 4.52 -8.15 20.77
CA ILE A 176 5.97 -7.96 20.62
C ILE A 176 6.41 -6.59 21.17
N ALA A 177 5.87 -6.19 22.31
CA ALA A 177 6.13 -4.87 22.92
C ALA A 177 7.62 -4.55 23.12
N GLU A 178 8.44 -5.57 23.44
CA GLU A 178 9.89 -5.39 23.62
C GLU A 178 10.62 -5.03 22.31
N SER A 179 10.07 -5.41 21.16
CA SER A 179 10.68 -5.16 19.86
C SER A 179 10.70 -3.66 19.54
N GLU A 180 9.75 -2.87 20.03
CA GLU A 180 9.77 -1.41 19.82
C GLU A 180 10.98 -0.77 20.50
N ALA A 181 11.23 -1.13 21.77
CA ALA A 181 12.39 -0.60 22.50
C ALA A 181 13.72 -1.04 21.87
N GLN A 182 13.80 -2.30 21.41
CA GLN A 182 14.97 -2.82 20.70
C GLN A 182 15.19 -2.10 19.37
N LEU A 183 14.13 -1.88 18.59
CA LEU A 183 14.20 -1.16 17.32
C LEU A 183 14.67 0.28 17.53
N ARG A 184 14.12 0.97 18.53
CA ARG A 184 14.51 2.32 18.91
C ARG A 184 15.97 2.43 19.33
N ALA A 185 16.49 1.42 20.03
CA ALA A 185 17.88 1.38 20.46
C ALA A 185 18.86 1.16 19.29
N GLN A 186 18.46 0.40 18.26
CA GLN A 186 19.31 0.05 17.13
C GLN A 186 19.14 0.96 15.90
N ALA A 187 17.98 1.62 15.78
CA ALA A 187 17.67 2.56 14.71
C ALA A 187 17.45 3.98 15.29
N PRO A 188 18.48 4.76 15.55
CA PRO A 188 18.37 6.08 16.20
C PRO A 188 17.59 7.11 15.38
N HIS A 189 17.43 6.87 14.08
CA HIS A 189 16.62 7.68 13.18
C HIS A 189 15.19 7.13 13.01
N LEU A 190 14.67 6.42 14.02
CA LEU A 190 13.29 5.93 14.02
C LEU A 190 12.30 7.10 13.94
N ARG A 191 11.30 6.96 13.06
CA ARG A 191 10.21 7.92 12.82
C ARG A 191 8.87 7.20 12.83
N CYS A 192 7.79 7.96 12.83
CA CYS A 192 6.44 7.45 12.69
C CYS A 192 5.79 8.12 11.48
N TYR A 193 6.18 7.67 10.29
CA TYR A 193 5.49 7.97 9.05
C TYR A 193 4.55 6.80 8.76
N ALA A 194 3.42 7.06 8.13
CA ALA A 194 2.39 6.05 7.93
C ALA A 194 1.73 6.21 6.56
N ASP A 195 0.84 5.28 6.28
CA ASP A 195 -0.03 5.24 5.12
C ASP A 195 0.76 5.16 3.79
N CYS A 196 0.08 5.15 2.67
CA CYS A 196 0.67 4.97 1.34
C CYS A 196 1.79 5.97 0.99
N TRP A 197 1.76 7.16 1.59
CA TRP A 197 2.86 8.11 1.40
C TRP A 197 4.18 7.55 1.95
N ALA A 198 4.16 6.92 3.12
CA ALA A 198 5.37 6.30 3.67
C ALA A 198 5.84 5.12 2.80
N HIS A 199 4.91 4.32 2.26
CA HIS A 199 5.22 3.27 1.27
C HIS A 199 5.93 3.84 0.03
N ALA A 200 5.41 4.94 -0.51
CA ALA A 200 6.01 5.63 -1.65
C ALA A 200 7.43 6.16 -1.33
N MET A 201 7.63 6.68 -0.11
CA MET A 201 8.96 7.15 0.33
C MET A 201 9.96 5.99 0.49
N VAL A 202 9.50 4.80 0.87
CA VAL A 202 10.35 3.59 0.86
C VAL A 202 10.70 3.21 -0.58
N ALA A 203 9.72 3.18 -1.48
CA ALA A 203 9.94 2.79 -2.87
C ALA A 203 10.96 3.68 -3.60
N ARG A 204 10.99 4.99 -3.29
CA ARG A 204 11.95 5.94 -3.88
C ARG A 204 13.27 6.08 -3.11
N GLY A 205 13.47 5.30 -2.03
CA GLY A 205 14.70 5.26 -1.26
C GLY A 205 14.89 6.40 -0.25
N SER A 206 13.84 7.14 0.09
CA SER A 206 13.88 8.19 1.12
C SER A 206 13.77 7.64 2.55
N ILE A 207 13.10 6.49 2.70
CA ILE A 207 12.98 5.71 3.94
C ILE A 207 13.58 4.34 3.65
N ASP A 208 14.43 3.82 4.56
CA ASP A 208 15.17 2.58 4.34
C ASP A 208 14.30 1.34 4.65
N ALA A 209 13.46 1.42 5.68
CA ALA A 209 12.47 0.39 6.02
C ALA A 209 11.26 0.98 6.73
N LEU A 210 10.12 0.30 6.55
CA LEU A 210 8.87 0.63 7.21
C LEU A 210 8.28 -0.65 7.83
N VAL A 211 7.80 -0.53 9.06
CA VAL A 211 7.04 -1.56 9.79
C VAL A 211 5.60 -1.09 9.90
N GLU A 212 4.66 -1.93 9.54
CA GLU A 212 3.23 -1.66 9.74
C GLU A 212 2.48 -2.89 10.23
N PHE A 213 1.37 -2.63 10.92
CA PHE A 213 0.54 -3.64 11.55
C PHE A 213 -0.92 -3.45 11.17
N ARG A 214 -1.66 -4.59 11.07
CA ARG A 214 -3.11 -4.62 10.85
C ARG A 214 -3.57 -4.03 9.51
N LEU A 215 -2.74 -4.13 8.49
CA LEU A 215 -3.08 -3.72 7.13
C LEU A 215 -4.21 -4.59 6.56
N ALA A 216 -5.14 -4.01 5.82
CA ALA A 216 -6.02 -4.75 4.94
C ALA A 216 -5.32 -5.09 3.62
N ARG A 217 -5.95 -5.89 2.76
CA ARG A 217 -5.35 -6.23 1.46
C ARG A 217 -5.21 -5.00 0.56
N TRP A 218 -6.15 -4.08 0.61
CA TRP A 218 -6.11 -2.86 -0.19
C TRP A 218 -5.00 -1.88 0.24
N ASP A 219 -4.57 -1.89 1.51
CA ASP A 219 -3.48 -1.04 2.00
C ASP A 219 -2.11 -1.47 1.46
N ILE A 220 -1.92 -2.76 1.12
CA ILE A 220 -0.58 -3.34 0.87
C ILE A 220 -0.39 -3.92 -0.54
N ALA A 221 -1.46 -4.32 -1.24
CA ALA A 221 -1.34 -5.02 -2.51
C ALA A 221 -0.54 -4.25 -3.58
N ALA A 222 -0.80 -2.96 -3.74
CA ALA A 222 -0.06 -2.10 -4.68
C ALA A 222 1.39 -1.94 -4.25
N THR A 223 1.61 -1.75 -2.96
CA THR A 223 2.92 -1.53 -2.36
C THR A 223 3.87 -2.71 -2.57
N GLU A 224 3.39 -3.95 -2.42
CA GLU A 224 4.22 -5.16 -2.62
C GLU A 224 4.93 -5.12 -3.98
N VAL A 225 4.19 -4.83 -5.05
CA VAL A 225 4.76 -4.79 -6.40
C VAL A 225 5.72 -3.62 -6.56
N ILE A 226 5.34 -2.43 -6.11
CA ILE A 226 6.15 -1.23 -6.27
C ILE A 226 7.49 -1.39 -5.53
N ILE A 227 7.48 -1.90 -4.31
CA ILE A 227 8.69 -2.14 -3.53
C ILE A 227 9.59 -3.17 -4.20
N GLU A 228 9.04 -4.31 -4.64
CA GLU A 228 9.84 -5.38 -5.25
C GLU A 228 10.42 -4.95 -6.61
N GLU A 229 9.66 -4.24 -7.43
CA GLU A 229 10.13 -3.71 -8.72
C GLU A 229 11.11 -2.53 -8.56
N ALA A 230 11.08 -1.84 -7.41
CA ALA A 230 12.11 -0.87 -7.01
C ALA A 230 13.40 -1.53 -6.48
N GLY A 231 13.50 -2.86 -6.48
CA GLY A 231 14.65 -3.62 -5.96
C GLY A 231 14.64 -3.82 -4.44
N GLY A 232 13.51 -3.54 -3.80
CA GLY A 232 13.29 -3.75 -2.38
C GLY A 232 12.77 -5.14 -2.03
N ARG A 233 12.37 -5.28 -0.77
CA ARG A 233 11.74 -6.48 -0.23
C ARG A 233 10.47 -6.10 0.51
N ALA A 234 9.38 -6.82 0.24
CA ALA A 234 8.14 -6.78 1.00
C ALA A 234 7.97 -8.11 1.74
N LEU A 235 8.03 -8.07 3.07
CA LEU A 235 7.64 -9.19 3.93
C LEU A 235 6.26 -8.89 4.46
N VAL A 236 5.27 -9.66 4.02
CA VAL A 236 3.86 -9.51 4.41
C VAL A 236 3.39 -10.85 4.97
N TRP A 237 2.76 -10.84 6.14
CA TRP A 237 2.23 -12.06 6.77
C TRP A 237 0.89 -11.79 7.46
N PRO A 238 0.03 -12.81 7.60
CA PRO A 238 -1.24 -12.65 8.32
C PRO A 238 -1.01 -12.25 9.78
N ALA A 239 -1.72 -11.23 10.24
CA ALA A 239 -1.70 -10.80 11.63
C ALA A 239 -2.49 -11.79 12.50
N SER A 240 -1.79 -12.63 13.28
CA SER A 240 -2.41 -13.70 14.09
C SER A 240 -3.40 -13.21 15.15
N TYR A 241 -3.37 -11.92 15.47
CA TYR A 241 -4.19 -11.24 16.47
C TYR A 241 -5.33 -10.40 15.85
N ALA A 242 -5.42 -10.34 14.51
CA ALA A 242 -6.43 -9.56 13.80
C ALA A 242 -6.85 -10.29 12.51
N ALA A 243 -8.01 -10.94 12.54
CA ALA A 243 -8.51 -11.73 11.42
C ALA A 243 -8.65 -10.89 10.15
N GLY A 244 -8.16 -11.43 9.01
CA GLY A 244 -8.21 -10.78 7.70
C GLY A 244 -7.25 -9.58 7.55
N LYS A 245 -6.37 -9.36 8.53
CA LYS A 245 -5.35 -8.30 8.49
C LYS A 245 -3.95 -8.89 8.31
N TYR A 246 -3.04 -8.03 7.89
CA TYR A 246 -1.64 -8.36 7.63
C TYR A 246 -0.72 -7.44 8.44
N ASP A 247 0.45 -7.96 8.79
CA ASP A 247 1.58 -7.16 9.24
C ASP A 247 2.62 -7.16 8.14
N ALA A 248 3.41 -6.08 8.05
CA ALA A 248 4.38 -5.92 7.00
C ALA A 248 5.69 -5.28 7.46
N ILE A 249 6.78 -5.67 6.80
CA ILE A 249 8.05 -4.95 6.81
C ILE A 249 8.47 -4.79 5.34
N ILE A 250 8.61 -3.55 4.90
CA ILE A 250 8.99 -3.22 3.53
C ILE A 250 10.24 -2.33 3.53
N GLY A 251 11.08 -2.43 2.51
CA GLY A 251 12.27 -1.57 2.43
C GLY A 251 13.40 -2.15 1.58
N SER A 252 14.59 -1.60 1.77
CA SER A 252 15.80 -2.18 1.19
C SER A 252 16.06 -3.59 1.76
N PRO A 253 16.60 -4.52 0.99
CA PRO A 253 16.75 -5.91 1.44
C PRO A 253 17.53 -6.05 2.74
N THR A 254 18.58 -5.25 2.93
CA THR A 254 19.41 -5.25 4.15
C THR A 254 18.63 -4.73 5.35
N ALA A 255 18.00 -3.55 5.22
CA ALA A 255 17.24 -2.96 6.32
C ALA A 255 16.04 -3.85 6.73
N VAL A 256 15.34 -4.45 5.76
CA VAL A 256 14.24 -5.40 6.02
C VAL A 256 14.75 -6.61 6.81
N ALA A 257 15.92 -7.18 6.46
CA ALA A 257 16.48 -8.32 7.16
C ALA A 257 16.83 -7.99 8.63
N GLU A 258 17.46 -6.84 8.88
CA GLU A 258 17.84 -6.40 10.23
C GLU A 258 16.60 -6.05 11.07
N VAL A 259 15.63 -5.32 10.51
CA VAL A 259 14.37 -4.98 11.19
C VAL A 259 13.55 -6.24 11.48
N ALA A 260 13.47 -7.18 10.54
CA ALA A 260 12.74 -8.43 10.74
C ALA A 260 13.32 -9.32 11.84
N ALA A 261 14.64 -9.26 12.05
CA ALA A 261 15.28 -9.98 13.15
C ALA A 261 14.84 -9.45 14.54
N ILE A 262 14.40 -8.18 14.61
CA ILE A 262 13.91 -7.54 15.83
C ILE A 262 12.40 -7.71 16.00
N VAL A 263 11.64 -7.53 14.90
CA VAL A 263 10.18 -7.33 14.95
C VAL A 263 9.40 -8.63 14.79
N ARG A 264 9.93 -9.61 14.02
CA ARG A 264 9.22 -10.89 13.80
C ARG A 264 9.31 -11.81 15.00
N ARG A 265 8.19 -12.47 15.32
CA ARG A 265 8.17 -13.51 16.37
C ARG A 265 9.00 -14.73 15.94
N PRO A 266 9.67 -15.43 16.90
CA PRO A 266 10.44 -16.64 16.60
C PRO A 266 9.63 -17.73 15.88
N ALA A 267 8.34 -17.89 16.18
CA ALA A 267 7.46 -18.86 15.54
C ALA A 267 7.19 -18.57 14.05
N GLU A 268 7.29 -17.32 13.62
CA GLU A 268 7.11 -16.89 12.22
C GLU A 268 8.39 -17.03 11.40
N GLN A 269 9.54 -17.21 12.08
CA GLN A 269 10.83 -17.48 11.45
C GLN A 269 10.98 -18.95 11.03
N SER A 270 10.16 -19.87 11.59
CA SER A 270 10.24 -21.31 11.35
C SER A 270 9.36 -21.81 10.20
N ALA A 271 8.48 -20.98 9.65
CA ALA A 271 7.68 -21.29 8.47
C ALA A 271 8.44 -20.83 7.19
N ARG A 272 9.41 -21.65 6.78
CA ARG A 272 10.10 -21.55 5.48
C ARG A 272 9.59 -22.62 4.54
#